data_49e60052662679095d617e60f379d2e0
#
_entry.id   49e60052662679095d617e60f379d2e0
#
_cell.length_a   1.000
_cell.length_b   1.000
_cell.length_c   1.000
_cell.angle_alpha   90.00
_cell.angle_beta   90.00
_cell.angle_gamma   90.00
#
_symmetry.space_group_name_H-M   'P 1'
#
loop_
_entity.id
_entity.type
_entity.pdbx_description
1 polymer ?
#
loop_
_entity_poly.entity_id
_entity_poly.type
_entity_poly.pdbx_seq_one_letter_code
_entity_poly.pdbx_strand_id
1 'polypeptide(L)'
;MALAPMPSKAQPRGKQAQALEYPVGMILEHRAAPPFFKNGFVIGCEDTREGVIVDPGDEVDQLLEAATRHGLSIKAILLTHAHLDHITGVAKAKEALGVPIWLHQDDNFLYEQVVQQGQMFGLRVEAQPPVDHFYAGEGPLRFGRYTVRVRHTPGHCPGGVCLAISRLRGDAASAGQGREEDPTPVLFVGDTLFAGSIGRTDLPGGDLATLLRSIRDVLFTYPDDTVVWSGHGEPTTIGREKRTNPFLT
;
A
#
# COMPACT_ATOMS: atom_id res chain seq x y z
N MET A 1 44.23 -40.84 8.06
CA MET A 1 43.57 -40.03 9.13
C MET A 1 42.36 -39.32 8.52
N ALA A 2 41.18 -39.82 8.82
CA ALA A 2 39.94 -39.25 8.32
C ALA A 2 39.47 -38.14 9.30
N LEU A 3 39.20 -36.94 8.78
CA LEU A 3 38.65 -35.81 9.53
C LEU A 3 37.19 -36.09 9.87
N ALA A 4 36.84 -35.99 11.15
CA ALA A 4 35.48 -36.13 11.65
C ALA A 4 34.60 -34.91 11.17
N PRO A 5 33.30 -35.11 10.87
CA PRO A 5 32.43 -34.02 10.46
C PRO A 5 32.13 -33.10 11.65
N MET A 6 32.19 -31.78 11.38
CA MET A 6 31.81 -30.75 12.33
C MET A 6 30.31 -30.80 12.63
N PRO A 7 29.85 -30.50 13.86
CA PRO A 7 28.46 -30.50 14.20
C PRO A 7 27.75 -29.32 13.52
N SER A 8 26.65 -29.63 12.84
CA SER A 8 25.70 -28.64 12.26
C SER A 8 25.19 -27.71 13.36
N LYS A 9 25.41 -26.42 13.23
CA LYS A 9 24.78 -25.41 14.08
C LYS A 9 23.25 -25.44 13.84
N ALA A 10 22.52 -25.89 14.85
CA ALA A 10 21.07 -25.79 14.87
C ALA A 10 20.66 -24.30 14.68
N GLN A 11 19.89 -24.04 13.65
CA GLN A 11 19.25 -22.73 13.48
C GLN A 11 18.30 -22.52 14.68
N PRO A 12 18.26 -21.28 15.27
CA PRO A 12 17.30 -20.99 16.31
C PRO A 12 15.90 -21.13 15.72
N ARG A 13 15.04 -21.91 16.37
CA ARG A 13 13.62 -22.02 16.03
C ARG A 13 13.02 -20.61 16.12
N GLY A 14 12.65 -20.05 14.97
CA GLY A 14 12.00 -18.77 14.87
C GLY A 14 10.75 -18.74 15.76
N LYS A 15 10.58 -17.69 16.55
CA LYS A 15 9.32 -17.38 17.21
C LYS A 15 8.24 -17.45 16.13
N GLN A 16 7.18 -18.22 16.34
CA GLN A 16 6.03 -18.27 15.44
C GLN A 16 5.60 -16.83 15.14
N ALA A 17 5.65 -16.46 13.86
CA ALA A 17 5.10 -15.20 13.40
C ALA A 17 3.63 -15.17 13.83
N GLN A 18 3.24 -14.16 14.60
CA GLN A 18 1.85 -13.97 15.00
C GLN A 18 1.03 -13.79 13.70
N ALA A 19 0.02 -14.62 13.49
CA ALA A 19 -0.82 -14.52 12.31
C ALA A 19 -1.42 -13.11 12.27
N LEU A 20 -1.27 -12.42 11.14
CA LEU A 20 -1.88 -11.10 10.95
C LEU A 20 -3.39 -11.27 10.83
N GLU A 21 -4.13 -10.50 11.60
CA GLU A 21 -5.60 -10.52 11.56
C GLU A 21 -6.08 -9.44 10.59
N TYR A 22 -6.99 -9.82 9.69
CA TYR A 22 -7.61 -8.93 8.73
C TYR A 22 -9.09 -8.76 9.04
N PRO A 23 -9.71 -7.63 8.65
CA PRO A 23 -11.15 -7.46 8.77
C PRO A 23 -11.92 -8.60 8.09
N VAL A 24 -12.91 -9.15 8.77
CA VAL A 24 -13.71 -10.27 8.27
C VAL A 24 -14.33 -9.93 6.91
N GLY A 25 -14.18 -10.85 5.94
CA GLY A 25 -14.69 -10.66 4.57
C GLY A 25 -13.89 -9.71 3.70
N MET A 26 -12.65 -9.36 4.10
CA MET A 26 -11.69 -8.69 3.22
C MET A 26 -10.98 -9.72 2.34
N ILE A 27 -11.07 -9.53 1.04
CA ILE A 27 -10.20 -10.20 0.08
C ILE A 27 -8.95 -9.32 -0.06
N LEU A 28 -7.78 -9.86 0.24
CA LEU A 28 -6.50 -9.18 0.08
C LEU A 28 -5.54 -10.08 -0.70
N GLU A 29 -5.16 -9.62 -1.86
CA GLU A 29 -4.11 -10.24 -2.68
C GLU A 29 -3.00 -9.23 -2.89
N HIS A 30 -1.77 -9.64 -2.73
CA HIS A 30 -0.61 -8.83 -3.10
C HIS A 30 0.26 -9.58 -4.09
N ARG A 31 0.92 -8.85 -4.96
CA ARG A 31 1.88 -9.37 -5.93
C ARG A 31 3.10 -8.45 -5.96
N ALA A 32 4.23 -9.04 -6.27
CA ALA A 32 5.46 -8.31 -6.50
C ALA A 32 6.18 -8.89 -7.71
N ALA A 33 6.73 -8.02 -8.56
CA ALA A 33 7.46 -8.43 -9.75
C ALA A 33 8.82 -7.71 -9.88
N PRO A 34 9.82 -8.34 -10.51
CA PRO A 34 11.06 -7.64 -10.83
C PRO A 34 10.78 -6.46 -11.77
N PRO A 35 11.65 -5.41 -11.81
CA PRO A 35 12.96 -5.37 -11.15
C PRO A 35 12.92 -4.91 -9.69
N PHE A 36 11.83 -4.25 -9.26
CA PHE A 36 11.79 -3.58 -7.95
C PHE A 36 11.22 -4.45 -6.83
N PHE A 37 10.47 -5.52 -7.17
CA PHE A 37 9.77 -6.36 -6.19
C PHE A 37 8.86 -5.55 -5.25
N LYS A 38 8.21 -4.51 -5.82
CA LYS A 38 7.24 -3.67 -5.14
C LYS A 38 5.90 -4.40 -5.01
N ASN A 39 5.25 -4.26 -3.86
CA ASN A 39 3.94 -4.83 -3.59
C ASN A 39 2.82 -4.01 -4.22
N GLY A 40 2.11 -4.57 -5.20
CA GLY A 40 0.82 -4.08 -5.63
C GLY A 40 -0.31 -4.90 -5.01
N PHE A 41 -1.50 -4.30 -4.83
CA PHE A 41 -2.57 -4.93 -4.08
C PHE A 41 -3.89 -4.92 -4.83
N VAL A 42 -4.67 -6.01 -4.67
CA VAL A 42 -6.10 -6.08 -4.94
C VAL A 42 -6.81 -6.24 -3.61
N ILE A 43 -7.72 -5.31 -3.30
CA ILE A 43 -8.47 -5.32 -2.04
C ILE A 43 -9.95 -5.37 -2.40
N GLY A 44 -10.66 -6.38 -1.93
CA GLY A 44 -12.05 -6.62 -2.27
C GLY A 44 -12.93 -6.87 -1.05
N CYS A 45 -14.22 -6.67 -1.26
CA CYS A 45 -15.27 -7.03 -0.34
C CYS A 45 -15.87 -8.37 -0.75
N GLU A 46 -15.79 -9.38 0.14
CA GLU A 46 -16.36 -10.71 -0.13
C GLU A 46 -17.88 -10.67 -0.35
N ASP A 47 -18.58 -9.82 0.41
CA ASP A 47 -20.03 -9.72 0.37
C ASP A 47 -20.57 -9.10 -0.94
N THR A 48 -19.90 -8.07 -1.46
CA THR A 48 -20.39 -7.26 -2.60
C THR A 48 -19.63 -7.48 -3.89
N ARG A 49 -18.47 -8.15 -3.81
CA ARG A 49 -17.52 -8.31 -4.91
C ARG A 49 -17.03 -6.98 -5.50
N GLU A 50 -17.15 -5.88 -4.77
CA GLU A 50 -16.52 -4.62 -5.12
C GLU A 50 -15.11 -4.55 -4.54
N GLY A 51 -14.19 -3.91 -5.26
CA GLY A 51 -12.81 -3.80 -4.83
C GLY A 51 -12.07 -2.60 -5.41
N VAL A 52 -10.81 -2.46 -5.02
CA VAL A 52 -9.86 -1.45 -5.53
C VAL A 52 -8.52 -2.11 -5.83
N ILE A 53 -7.75 -1.49 -6.72
CA ILE A 53 -6.34 -1.83 -6.93
C ILE A 53 -5.50 -0.70 -6.32
N VAL A 54 -4.45 -1.07 -5.57
CA VAL A 54 -3.49 -0.11 -4.98
C VAL A 54 -2.14 -0.32 -5.62
N ASP A 55 -1.54 0.77 -6.09
CA ASP A 55 -0.19 0.85 -6.66
C ASP A 55 0.10 -0.23 -7.72
N PRO A 56 -0.60 -0.28 -8.85
CA PRO A 56 -0.30 -1.24 -9.91
C PRO A 56 1.01 -0.87 -10.62
N GLY A 57 2.06 -1.64 -10.36
CA GLY A 57 3.36 -1.54 -11.00
C GLY A 57 3.59 -2.66 -12.02
N ASP A 58 4.79 -3.21 -12.06
CA ASP A 58 5.19 -4.25 -13.02
C ASP A 58 4.41 -5.57 -12.84
N GLU A 59 3.80 -5.79 -11.67
CA GLU A 59 2.96 -6.93 -11.34
C GLU A 59 1.49 -6.80 -11.79
N VAL A 60 1.14 -5.76 -12.53
CA VAL A 60 -0.26 -5.41 -12.90
C VAL A 60 -1.04 -6.57 -13.52
N ASP A 61 -0.42 -7.41 -14.37
CA ASP A 61 -1.08 -8.57 -14.95
C ASP A 61 -1.56 -9.56 -13.89
N GLN A 62 -0.73 -9.81 -12.90
CA GLN A 62 -1.05 -10.71 -11.79
C GLN A 62 -2.16 -10.12 -10.90
N LEU A 63 -2.22 -8.79 -10.75
CA LEU A 63 -3.29 -8.11 -10.02
C LEU A 63 -4.63 -8.20 -10.77
N LEU A 64 -4.63 -7.98 -12.09
CA LEU A 64 -5.82 -8.13 -12.93
C LEU A 64 -6.35 -9.56 -12.92
N GLU A 65 -5.43 -10.55 -13.00
CA GLU A 65 -5.78 -11.96 -12.87
C GLU A 65 -6.39 -12.27 -11.49
N ALA A 66 -5.81 -11.74 -10.42
CA ALA A 66 -6.33 -11.91 -9.06
C ALA A 66 -7.73 -11.30 -8.92
N ALA A 67 -7.96 -10.08 -9.41
CA ALA A 67 -9.27 -9.45 -9.41
C ALA A 67 -10.31 -10.30 -10.15
N THR A 68 -9.95 -10.83 -11.33
CA THR A 68 -10.80 -11.70 -12.14
C THR A 68 -11.11 -13.01 -11.42
N ARG A 69 -10.10 -13.67 -10.83
CA ARG A 69 -10.25 -14.94 -10.10
C ARG A 69 -11.22 -14.81 -8.91
N HIS A 70 -11.21 -13.66 -8.24
CA HIS A 70 -12.16 -13.38 -7.16
C HIS A 70 -13.50 -12.79 -7.63
N GLY A 71 -13.69 -12.59 -8.92
CA GLY A 71 -14.90 -12.00 -9.49
C GLY A 71 -15.16 -10.57 -9.00
N LEU A 72 -14.10 -9.78 -8.82
CA LEU A 72 -14.21 -8.43 -8.29
C LEU A 72 -14.56 -7.41 -9.38
N SER A 73 -15.54 -6.55 -9.07
CA SER A 73 -15.80 -5.30 -9.79
C SER A 73 -14.92 -4.21 -9.20
N ILE A 74 -13.79 -3.92 -9.82
CA ILE A 74 -12.88 -2.87 -9.36
C ILE A 74 -13.54 -1.49 -9.58
N LYS A 75 -13.43 -0.61 -8.58
CA LYS A 75 -14.07 0.72 -8.57
C LYS A 75 -13.05 1.85 -8.77
N ALA A 76 -11.80 1.64 -8.41
CA ALA A 76 -10.75 2.64 -8.53
C ALA A 76 -9.36 2.03 -8.53
N ILE A 77 -8.41 2.77 -9.09
CA ILE A 77 -6.97 2.63 -8.90
C ILE A 77 -6.55 3.69 -7.90
N LEU A 78 -6.00 3.28 -6.76
CA LEU A 78 -5.57 4.16 -5.68
C LEU A 78 -4.04 4.15 -5.61
N LEU A 79 -3.41 5.30 -5.70
CA LEU A 79 -1.96 5.42 -5.64
C LEU A 79 -1.54 5.99 -4.29
N THR A 80 -0.60 5.30 -3.62
CA THR A 80 -0.01 5.81 -2.38
C THR A 80 0.96 6.95 -2.66
N HIS A 81 1.66 6.89 -3.79
CA HIS A 81 2.56 7.92 -4.29
C HIS A 81 2.93 7.65 -5.76
N ALA A 82 3.75 8.51 -6.37
CA ALA A 82 4.01 8.47 -7.80
C ALA A 82 5.48 8.15 -8.16
N HIS A 83 6.19 7.37 -7.36
CA HIS A 83 7.45 6.80 -7.83
C HIS A 83 7.22 5.72 -8.88
N LEU A 84 8.21 5.59 -9.75
CA LEU A 84 8.18 4.78 -10.97
C LEU A 84 7.56 3.40 -10.76
N ASP A 85 8.06 2.65 -9.80
CA ASP A 85 7.68 1.26 -9.55
C ASP A 85 6.24 1.09 -9.06
N HIS A 86 5.64 2.14 -8.51
CA HIS A 86 4.24 2.15 -8.06
C HIS A 86 3.24 2.44 -9.18
N ILE A 87 3.71 2.97 -10.33
CA ILE A 87 2.79 3.50 -11.35
C ILE A 87 2.99 2.91 -12.76
N THR A 88 4.01 2.08 -13.01
CA THR A 88 4.31 1.53 -14.35
C THR A 88 3.15 0.73 -14.96
N GLY A 89 2.29 0.15 -14.14
CA GLY A 89 1.14 -0.65 -14.60
C GLY A 89 -0.18 0.11 -14.66
N VAL A 90 -0.21 1.40 -14.29
CA VAL A 90 -1.46 2.19 -14.21
C VAL A 90 -2.17 2.28 -15.55
N ALA A 91 -1.44 2.54 -16.66
CA ALA A 91 -2.04 2.62 -17.98
C ALA A 91 -2.75 1.32 -18.36
N LYS A 92 -2.10 0.18 -18.13
CA LYS A 92 -2.66 -1.14 -18.40
C LYS A 92 -3.87 -1.45 -17.52
N ALA A 93 -3.80 -1.13 -16.23
CA ALA A 93 -4.93 -1.30 -15.32
C ALA A 93 -6.12 -0.41 -15.73
N LYS A 94 -5.85 0.86 -16.11
CA LYS A 94 -6.88 1.80 -16.60
C LYS A 94 -7.55 1.30 -17.89
N GLU A 95 -6.76 0.82 -18.85
CA GLU A 95 -7.28 0.26 -20.10
C GLU A 95 -8.17 -0.97 -19.86
N ALA A 96 -7.72 -1.89 -18.99
CA ALA A 96 -8.44 -3.12 -18.71
C ALA A 96 -9.73 -2.92 -17.91
N LEU A 97 -9.77 -1.93 -17.01
CA LEU A 97 -10.84 -1.78 -16.03
C LEU A 97 -11.77 -0.58 -16.30
N GLY A 98 -11.29 0.47 -16.97
CA GLY A 98 -12.07 1.68 -17.24
C GLY A 98 -12.40 2.52 -15.99
N VAL A 99 -11.66 2.34 -14.87
CA VAL A 99 -11.97 2.95 -13.58
C VAL A 99 -11.09 4.19 -13.31
N PRO A 100 -11.50 5.11 -12.41
CA PRO A 100 -10.74 6.31 -12.10
C PRO A 100 -9.43 6.01 -11.36
N ILE A 101 -8.42 6.87 -11.62
CA ILE A 101 -7.12 6.92 -10.96
C ILE A 101 -7.16 8.03 -9.92
N TRP A 102 -6.71 7.70 -8.70
CA TRP A 102 -6.61 8.63 -7.58
C TRP A 102 -5.15 8.77 -7.12
N LEU A 103 -4.71 10.02 -6.91
CA LEU A 103 -3.36 10.36 -6.45
C LEU A 103 -3.42 11.59 -5.54
N HIS A 104 -2.41 11.84 -4.72
CA HIS A 104 -2.26 13.13 -4.04
C HIS A 104 -1.73 14.18 -5.01
N GLN A 105 -2.28 15.40 -4.96
CA GLN A 105 -1.94 16.46 -5.90
C GLN A 105 -0.45 16.82 -5.89
N ASP A 106 0.18 16.77 -4.72
CA ASP A 106 1.60 17.13 -4.55
C ASP A 106 2.56 16.15 -5.24
N ASP A 107 2.08 14.96 -5.63
CA ASP A 107 2.86 13.97 -6.39
C ASP A 107 2.56 13.97 -7.90
N ASN A 108 1.63 14.83 -8.37
CA ASN A 108 1.28 14.85 -9.79
C ASN A 108 2.49 15.15 -10.70
N PHE A 109 3.43 15.98 -10.25
CA PHE A 109 4.64 16.26 -11.00
C PHE A 109 5.53 15.01 -11.16
N LEU A 110 5.63 14.14 -10.15
CA LEU A 110 6.34 12.85 -10.25
C LEU A 110 5.61 11.92 -11.23
N TYR A 111 4.30 11.87 -11.15
CA TYR A 111 3.47 11.06 -12.03
C TYR A 111 3.65 11.42 -13.50
N GLU A 112 3.61 12.72 -13.83
CA GLU A 112 3.84 13.21 -15.18
C GLU A 112 5.27 12.98 -15.67
N GLN A 113 6.24 12.86 -14.76
CA GLN A 113 7.66 12.63 -15.07
C GLN A 113 8.06 11.15 -15.07
N VAL A 114 7.11 10.22 -15.15
CA VAL A 114 7.39 8.76 -15.09
C VAL A 114 8.40 8.30 -16.13
N VAL A 115 8.39 8.89 -17.34
CA VAL A 115 9.34 8.56 -18.42
C VAL A 115 10.76 8.99 -18.02
N GLN A 116 10.90 10.17 -17.42
CA GLN A 116 12.17 10.69 -16.92
C GLN A 116 12.68 9.84 -15.74
N GLN A 117 11.78 9.45 -14.82
CA GLN A 117 12.12 8.52 -13.75
C GLN A 117 12.68 7.20 -14.34
N GLY A 118 12.00 6.62 -15.35
CA GLY A 118 12.48 5.41 -16.02
C GLY A 118 13.88 5.58 -16.58
N GLN A 119 14.17 6.69 -17.24
CA GLN A 119 15.48 6.98 -17.80
C GLN A 119 16.60 7.03 -16.74
N MET A 120 16.30 7.54 -15.53
CA MET A 120 17.28 7.57 -14.43
C MET A 120 17.70 6.17 -13.98
N PHE A 121 16.83 5.17 -14.15
CA PHE A 121 17.09 3.76 -13.82
C PHE A 121 17.48 2.92 -15.06
N GLY A 122 17.63 3.55 -16.24
CA GLY A 122 17.92 2.84 -17.48
C GLY A 122 16.77 1.99 -18.01
N LEU A 123 15.55 2.29 -17.59
CA LEU A 123 14.32 1.57 -17.97
C LEU A 123 13.55 2.35 -19.03
N ARG A 124 12.93 1.61 -19.96
CA ARG A 124 11.97 2.18 -20.90
C ARG A 124 10.57 2.09 -20.28
N VAL A 125 9.99 3.24 -20.01
CA VAL A 125 8.64 3.36 -19.43
C VAL A 125 7.80 4.26 -20.31
N GLU A 126 6.53 3.94 -20.47
CA GLU A 126 5.57 4.76 -21.21
C GLU A 126 4.91 5.79 -20.28
N ALA A 127 4.47 6.91 -20.88
CA ALA A 127 3.67 7.89 -20.16
C ALA A 127 2.36 7.26 -19.66
N GLN A 128 1.97 7.61 -18.45
CA GLN A 128 0.72 7.13 -17.86
C GLN A 128 -0.46 8.05 -18.24
N PRO A 129 -1.69 7.55 -18.28
CA PRO A 129 -2.88 8.37 -18.52
C PRO A 129 -3.05 9.42 -17.42
N PRO A 130 -3.72 10.56 -17.70
CA PRO A 130 -3.95 11.58 -16.67
C PRO A 130 -4.66 11.02 -15.44
N VAL A 131 -4.31 11.55 -14.26
CA VAL A 131 -5.02 11.30 -13.01
C VAL A 131 -6.44 11.86 -13.12
N ASP A 132 -7.44 11.06 -12.75
CA ASP A 132 -8.85 11.49 -12.82
C ASP A 132 -9.26 12.31 -11.60
N HIS A 133 -8.73 11.97 -10.41
CA HIS A 133 -9.08 12.62 -9.14
C HIS A 133 -7.88 12.78 -8.23
N PHE A 134 -7.84 13.90 -7.52
CA PHE A 134 -6.88 14.11 -6.45
C PHE A 134 -7.51 13.88 -5.08
N TYR A 135 -6.73 13.31 -4.15
CA TYR A 135 -7.14 13.18 -2.76
C TYR A 135 -7.21 14.59 -2.13
N ALA A 136 -8.37 15.23 -2.16
CA ALA A 136 -8.57 16.56 -1.60
C ALA A 136 -9.86 16.59 -0.80
N GLY A 137 -9.76 16.67 0.54
CA GLY A 137 -10.84 17.12 1.43
C GLY A 137 -12.22 16.47 1.32
N GLU A 138 -12.46 15.69 0.31
CA GLU A 138 -13.67 14.89 0.13
C GLU A 138 -13.65 13.75 1.15
N GLY A 139 -14.83 13.36 1.63
CA GLY A 139 -14.96 12.29 2.62
C GLY A 139 -14.33 10.97 2.17
N PRO A 140 -14.32 9.94 3.01
CA PRO A 140 -13.64 8.69 2.70
C PRO A 140 -14.20 8.05 1.43
N LEU A 141 -13.31 7.52 0.59
CA LEU A 141 -13.68 6.68 -0.55
C LEU A 141 -14.32 5.38 -0.04
N ARG A 142 -15.17 4.76 -0.85
CA ARG A 142 -15.89 3.55 -0.44
C ARG A 142 -15.91 2.52 -1.55
N PHE A 143 -15.82 1.24 -1.14
CA PHE A 143 -16.12 0.09 -1.98
C PHE A 143 -16.75 -1.02 -1.12
N GLY A 144 -17.85 -1.57 -1.53
CA GLY A 144 -18.58 -2.56 -0.79
C GLY A 144 -18.88 -2.12 0.65
N ARG A 145 -18.38 -2.90 1.61
CA ARG A 145 -18.48 -2.61 3.03
C ARG A 145 -17.24 -1.97 3.63
N TYR A 146 -16.38 -1.38 2.82
CA TYR A 146 -15.14 -0.76 3.26
C TYR A 146 -15.11 0.73 2.95
N THR A 147 -14.44 1.47 3.84
CA THR A 147 -14.03 2.85 3.64
C THR A 147 -12.53 2.92 3.50
N VAL A 148 -12.06 3.86 2.69
CA VAL A 148 -10.64 4.20 2.55
C VAL A 148 -10.48 5.63 3.06
N ARG A 149 -9.84 5.81 4.21
CA ARG A 149 -9.42 7.12 4.70
C ARG A 149 -8.01 7.40 4.22
N VAL A 150 -7.85 8.48 3.49
CA VAL A 150 -6.54 8.92 3.01
C VAL A 150 -5.88 9.79 4.08
N ARG A 151 -4.66 9.46 4.46
CA ARG A 151 -3.85 10.20 5.44
C ARG A 151 -2.57 10.66 4.76
N HIS A 152 -2.39 11.96 4.62
CA HIS A 152 -1.19 12.53 4.04
C HIS A 152 0.02 12.22 4.94
N THR A 153 1.03 11.56 4.38
CA THR A 153 2.26 11.10 5.06
C THR A 153 3.49 11.46 4.22
N PRO A 154 3.74 12.76 4.02
CA PRO A 154 4.85 13.23 3.20
C PRO A 154 6.21 12.90 3.81
N GLY A 155 7.26 12.97 2.99
CA GLY A 155 8.66 12.86 3.42
C GLY A 155 9.48 11.87 2.62
N HIS A 156 8.91 10.75 2.19
CA HIS A 156 9.49 9.92 1.12
C HIS A 156 9.35 10.65 -0.24
N CYS A 157 8.18 11.20 -0.48
CA CYS A 157 7.83 12.14 -1.54
C CYS A 157 6.83 13.18 -0.99
N PRO A 158 6.54 14.27 -1.70
CA PRO A 158 5.65 15.32 -1.21
C PRO A 158 4.20 14.87 -1.04
N GLY A 159 3.69 14.06 -1.96
CA GLY A 159 2.30 13.60 -2.01
C GLY A 159 2.10 12.18 -1.45
N GLY A 160 3.05 11.63 -0.72
CA GLY A 160 2.91 10.32 -0.11
C GLY A 160 1.70 10.22 0.82
N VAL A 161 0.90 9.17 0.68
CA VAL A 161 -0.27 8.92 1.53
C VAL A 161 -0.29 7.51 2.11
N CYS A 162 -0.91 7.38 3.28
CA CYS A 162 -1.37 6.13 3.84
C CYS A 162 -2.86 5.96 3.56
N LEU A 163 -3.24 4.82 2.99
CA LEU A 163 -4.63 4.41 2.79
C LEU A 163 -5.05 3.52 3.97
N ALA A 164 -5.86 4.05 4.88
CA ALA A 164 -6.40 3.31 6.01
C ALA A 164 -7.76 2.72 5.62
N ILE A 165 -7.82 1.38 5.49
CA ILE A 165 -9.00 0.67 5.02
C ILE A 165 -9.69 -0.01 6.19
N SER A 166 -10.90 0.46 6.51
CA SER A 166 -11.74 -0.04 7.61
C SER A 166 -13.02 -0.67 7.10
N ARG A 167 -13.49 -1.72 7.78
CA ARG A 167 -14.83 -2.25 7.55
C ARG A 167 -15.88 -1.36 8.20
N LEU A 168 -16.99 -1.13 7.50
CA LEU A 168 -18.18 -0.49 8.05
C LEU A 168 -18.98 -1.49 8.88
N ARG A 169 -19.28 -1.14 10.12
CA ARG A 169 -20.17 -1.92 11.00
C ARG A 169 -21.63 -1.66 10.63
N GLY A 170 -22.49 -2.68 10.77
CA GLY A 170 -23.94 -2.60 10.52
C GLY A 170 -24.37 -3.17 9.18
N ASP A 171 -25.68 -3.45 9.05
CA ASP A 171 -26.28 -4.09 7.88
C ASP A 171 -26.34 -3.15 6.67
N ALA A 172 -26.39 -3.75 5.47
CA ALA A 172 -26.50 -3.02 4.20
C ALA A 172 -27.75 -2.13 4.10
N ALA A 173 -28.80 -2.44 4.85
CA ALA A 173 -30.06 -1.70 4.86
C ALA A 173 -30.01 -0.32 5.55
N SER A 174 -28.99 -0.03 6.35
CA SER A 174 -28.80 1.26 7.03
C SER A 174 -27.93 2.26 6.23
N ALA A 175 -28.10 2.29 4.92
CA ALA A 175 -27.43 3.24 4.05
C ALA A 175 -27.96 4.66 4.30
N GLY A 176 -27.30 5.43 5.15
CA GLY A 176 -27.66 6.85 5.32
C GLY A 176 -27.21 7.57 6.56
N GLN A 177 -26.94 6.90 7.67
CA GLN A 177 -26.54 7.57 8.91
C GLN A 177 -25.39 6.81 9.59
N GLY A 178 -24.25 7.49 9.73
CA GLY A 178 -23.20 7.24 10.72
C GLY A 178 -22.82 5.77 10.98
N ARG A 179 -22.48 5.00 9.93
CA ARG A 179 -21.91 3.67 10.18
C ARG A 179 -20.58 3.84 10.93
N GLU A 180 -20.48 3.22 12.09
CA GLU A 180 -19.21 3.11 12.79
C GLU A 180 -18.23 2.30 11.93
N GLU A 181 -17.02 2.80 11.80
CA GLU A 181 -15.92 2.06 11.19
C GLU A 181 -15.31 1.11 12.24
N ASP A 182 -14.74 0.03 11.77
CA ASP A 182 -13.91 -0.80 12.63
C ASP A 182 -12.74 0.05 13.13
N PRO A 183 -12.47 0.09 14.45
CA PRO A 183 -11.41 0.93 14.99
C PRO A 183 -10.01 0.50 14.55
N THR A 184 -9.84 -0.73 14.07
CA THR A 184 -8.55 -1.25 13.63
C THR A 184 -8.55 -1.44 12.10
N PRO A 185 -8.09 -0.43 11.32
CA PRO A 185 -7.95 -0.55 9.88
C PRO A 185 -6.76 -1.44 9.49
N VAL A 186 -6.70 -1.82 8.22
CA VAL A 186 -5.45 -2.22 7.56
C VAL A 186 -4.86 -0.99 6.88
N LEU A 187 -3.58 -0.75 7.08
CA LEU A 187 -2.86 0.39 6.51
C LEU A 187 -2.03 -0.03 5.29
N PHE A 188 -2.20 0.68 4.18
CA PHE A 188 -1.34 0.59 3.01
C PHE A 188 -0.56 1.89 2.92
N VAL A 189 0.72 1.84 3.30
CA VAL A 189 1.50 3.03 3.61
C VAL A 189 2.47 3.45 2.49
N GLY A 190 2.45 2.75 1.34
CA GLY A 190 3.47 2.94 0.31
C GLY A 190 4.86 2.82 0.91
N ASP A 191 5.72 3.76 0.59
CA ASP A 191 7.12 3.77 1.03
C ASP A 191 7.37 4.68 2.26
N THR A 192 6.36 4.82 3.13
CA THR A 192 6.50 5.59 4.37
C THR A 192 7.18 4.77 5.47
N LEU A 193 6.70 3.55 5.74
CA LEU A 193 7.15 2.70 6.85
C LEU A 193 7.28 1.25 6.38
N PHE A 194 8.41 0.61 6.66
CA PHE A 194 8.69 -0.79 6.36
C PHE A 194 8.89 -1.61 7.62
N ALA A 195 8.87 -2.93 7.49
CA ALA A 195 9.25 -3.84 8.56
C ALA A 195 10.73 -3.65 8.96
N GLY A 196 10.96 -2.92 10.05
CA GLY A 196 12.30 -2.60 10.57
C GLY A 196 13.05 -1.52 9.78
N SER A 197 12.38 -0.74 8.93
CA SER A 197 12.99 0.33 8.15
C SER A 197 11.98 1.46 7.87
N ILE A 198 12.44 2.50 7.17
CA ILE A 198 11.60 3.60 6.67
C ILE A 198 11.95 3.89 5.21
N GLY A 199 11.10 4.65 4.52
CA GLY A 199 11.35 5.09 3.16
C GLY A 199 12.62 5.93 3.01
N ARG A 200 13.25 5.85 1.84
CA ARG A 200 14.35 6.75 1.49
C ARG A 200 13.85 8.19 1.30
N THR A 201 14.73 9.15 1.52
CA THR A 201 14.39 10.57 1.43
C THR A 201 15.39 11.38 0.60
N ASP A 202 16.19 10.69 -0.21
CA ASP A 202 17.24 11.27 -1.05
C ASP A 202 16.81 11.49 -2.51
N LEU A 203 15.56 11.15 -2.84
CA LEU A 203 14.95 11.44 -4.15
C LEU A 203 14.29 12.84 -4.15
N PRO A 204 14.00 13.41 -5.33
CA PRO A 204 13.38 14.73 -5.44
C PRO A 204 12.09 14.86 -4.61
N GLY A 205 12.06 15.87 -3.74
CA GLY A 205 10.93 16.11 -2.81
C GLY A 205 11.00 15.34 -1.50
N GLY A 206 12.01 14.46 -1.30
CA GLY A 206 12.22 13.73 -0.07
C GLY A 206 12.75 14.60 1.08
N ASP A 207 12.30 14.38 2.31
CA ASP A 207 12.74 15.04 3.54
C ASP A 207 12.62 14.12 4.75
N LEU A 208 13.74 13.77 5.36
CA LEU A 208 13.78 12.81 6.48
C LEU A 208 13.01 13.32 7.71
N ALA A 209 13.15 14.59 8.04
CA ALA A 209 12.50 15.12 9.22
C ALA A 209 10.97 15.10 9.06
N THR A 210 10.49 15.38 7.86
CA THR A 210 9.06 15.29 7.53
C THR A 210 8.57 13.84 7.55
N LEU A 211 9.34 12.88 7.00
CA LEU A 211 8.99 11.47 7.04
C LEU A 211 8.85 10.95 8.48
N LEU A 212 9.82 11.28 9.34
CA LEU A 212 9.77 10.88 10.74
C LEU A 212 8.56 11.49 11.48
N ARG A 213 8.19 12.75 11.18
CA ARG A 213 6.95 13.36 11.70
C ARG A 213 5.72 12.64 11.19
N SER A 214 5.63 12.36 9.89
CA SER A 214 4.50 11.62 9.30
C SER A 214 4.29 10.26 9.98
N ILE A 215 5.37 9.53 10.24
CA ILE A 215 5.28 8.24 10.92
C ILE A 215 4.78 8.42 12.37
N ARG A 216 5.37 9.34 13.13
CA ARG A 216 5.03 9.53 14.55
C ARG A 216 3.65 10.14 14.76
N ASP A 217 3.32 11.18 14.00
CA ASP A 217 2.12 11.99 14.23
C ASP A 217 0.88 11.43 13.52
N VAL A 218 1.07 10.57 12.49
CA VAL A 218 -0.03 9.96 11.74
C VAL A 218 -0.08 8.45 11.97
N LEU A 219 0.98 7.70 11.62
CA LEU A 219 0.91 6.23 11.68
C LEU A 219 0.90 5.70 13.12
N PHE A 220 1.69 6.29 14.01
CA PHE A 220 1.77 5.83 15.40
C PHE A 220 0.57 6.22 16.28
N THR A 221 -0.40 6.93 15.73
CA THR A 221 -1.70 7.15 16.38
C THR A 221 -2.64 5.96 16.30
N TYR A 222 -2.37 5.03 15.38
CA TYR A 222 -3.15 3.79 15.26
C TYR A 222 -2.81 2.79 16.36
N PRO A 223 -3.75 1.87 16.71
CA PRO A 223 -3.52 0.80 17.68
C PRO A 223 -2.31 -0.06 17.32
N ASP A 224 -1.68 -0.65 18.33
CA ASP A 224 -0.45 -1.43 18.18
C ASP A 224 -0.61 -2.71 17.34
N ASP A 225 -1.81 -3.29 17.31
CA ASP A 225 -2.17 -4.47 16.52
C ASP A 225 -2.53 -4.15 15.05
N THR A 226 -2.59 -2.86 14.69
CA THR A 226 -2.89 -2.43 13.32
C THR A 226 -1.86 -2.98 12.34
N VAL A 227 -2.34 -3.72 11.35
CA VAL A 227 -1.52 -4.30 10.28
C VAL A 227 -1.11 -3.22 9.29
N VAL A 228 0.17 -3.25 8.92
CA VAL A 228 0.80 -2.33 7.96
C VAL A 228 1.34 -3.09 6.76
N TRP A 229 0.85 -2.77 5.59
CA TRP A 229 1.39 -3.17 4.31
C TRP A 229 2.15 -2.01 3.68
N SER A 230 3.41 -2.25 3.37
CA SER A 230 4.30 -1.29 2.71
C SER A 230 4.48 -1.62 1.22
N GLY A 231 5.02 -0.66 0.48
CA GLY A 231 5.35 -0.84 -0.94
C GLY A 231 6.39 -1.93 -1.18
N HIS A 232 7.25 -2.22 -0.22
CA HIS A 232 8.26 -3.28 -0.34
C HIS A 232 8.33 -4.18 0.89
N GLY A 233 8.64 -5.45 0.67
CA GLY A 233 8.89 -6.44 1.72
C GLY A 233 7.64 -6.98 2.39
N GLU A 234 7.83 -7.52 3.57
CA GLU A 234 6.79 -8.20 4.34
C GLU A 234 5.94 -7.22 5.15
N PRO A 235 4.68 -7.57 5.48
CA PRO A 235 3.85 -6.76 6.35
C PRO A 235 4.39 -6.73 7.78
N THR A 236 3.98 -5.69 8.51
CA THR A 236 4.33 -5.50 9.91
C THR A 236 3.13 -5.01 10.73
N THR A 237 3.35 -4.56 11.97
CA THR A 237 2.33 -3.92 12.80
C THR A 237 2.87 -2.62 13.40
N ILE A 238 1.97 -1.69 13.68
CA ILE A 238 2.32 -0.41 14.31
C ILE A 238 3.10 -0.63 15.61
N GLY A 239 2.65 -1.53 16.47
CA GLY A 239 3.31 -1.80 17.76
C GLY A 239 4.68 -2.45 17.61
N ARG A 240 4.91 -3.27 16.58
CA ARG A 240 6.25 -3.81 16.31
C ARG A 240 7.19 -2.68 15.92
N GLU A 241 6.79 -1.82 15.00
CA GLU A 241 7.66 -0.73 14.52
C GLU A 241 7.92 0.33 15.59
N LYS A 242 6.94 0.66 16.43
CA LYS A 242 7.16 1.52 17.61
C LYS A 242 8.26 1.00 18.53
N ARG A 243 8.35 -0.33 18.71
CA ARG A 243 9.27 -0.95 19.67
C ARG A 243 10.63 -1.32 19.11
N THR A 244 10.72 -1.62 17.82
CA THR A 244 11.91 -2.30 17.27
C THR A 244 12.49 -1.66 16.01
N ASN A 245 11.84 -0.65 15.44
CA ASN A 245 12.35 -0.01 14.24
C ASN A 245 13.56 0.89 14.59
N PRO A 246 14.76 0.62 14.06
CA PRO A 246 15.98 1.32 14.45
C PRO A 246 16.03 2.79 14.01
N PHE A 247 15.14 3.22 13.13
CA PHE A 247 15.03 4.63 12.69
C PHE A 247 14.09 5.45 13.57
N LEU A 248 13.31 4.79 14.43
CA LEU A 248 12.21 5.41 15.18
C LEU A 248 12.37 5.31 16.69
N THR A 249 13.27 4.44 17.17
CA THR A 249 13.61 4.20 18.58
C THR A 249 14.81 5.03 19.03
#